data_e50c43adf4d85628144d3fa798912570
#
_entry.id   e50c43adf4d85628144d3fa798912570
#
_cell.length_a   1.000
_cell.length_b   1.000
_cell.length_c   1.000
_cell.angle_alpha   90.00
_cell.angle_beta   90.00
_cell.angle_gamma   90.00
#
_symmetry.space_group_name_H-M   'P 1'
#
loop_
_entity.id
_entity.type
_entity.pdbx_description
1 polymer ?
#
loop_
_entity_poly.entity_id
_entity_poly.type
_entity_poly.pdbx_seq_one_letter_code
_entity_poly.pdbx_strand_id
1 'polypeptide(L)'
;MVTIIKTEFIKLKRYFIIWIGVSLMLLTVLLTLFTTMADDGMTWDYQFLFEQVVKNFVTMIFPMCITLISGYMISREYTDDTLKNIETLPISFQKLLAGKLIVSAILSLFLGAVCFAFTVIANFIMGYDGFSLVSALTGLVQMTLLGFFLYLTMLPIIVLTSRQRSSFLVGVIVAFVYGFIGMFANGALESIYPVTAALGLINYRSGTGGVMWNKGLCLISVLAMCAIGIAFMFIKPKPEKKEVKKTNRPVHKKGW
;
A
#
# COMPACT_ATOMS: atom_id res chain seq x y z
N MET A 1 19.96 -13.41 -0.06
CA MET A 1 18.69 -12.71 0.27
C MET A 1 18.86 -11.74 1.43
N VAL A 2 19.36 -12.14 2.59
CA VAL A 2 19.50 -11.25 3.76
C VAL A 2 20.31 -10.00 3.44
N THR A 3 21.42 -10.13 2.71
CA THR A 3 22.25 -8.98 2.30
C THR A 3 21.47 -7.98 1.42
N ILE A 4 20.66 -8.48 0.48
CA ILE A 4 19.82 -7.63 -0.38
C ILE A 4 18.80 -6.86 0.46
N ILE A 5 18.10 -7.54 1.36
CA ILE A 5 17.11 -6.92 2.25
C ILE A 5 17.78 -5.82 3.10
N LYS A 6 18.94 -6.12 3.70
CA LYS A 6 19.70 -5.13 4.51
C LYS A 6 20.09 -3.90 3.68
N THR A 7 20.55 -4.10 2.45
CA THR A 7 20.93 -3.00 1.56
C THR A 7 19.71 -2.15 1.19
N GLU A 8 18.57 -2.76 0.89
CA GLU A 8 17.33 -2.05 0.58
C GLU A 8 16.80 -1.27 1.80
N PHE A 9 16.91 -1.81 3.02
CA PHE A 9 16.60 -1.05 4.24
C PHE A 9 17.49 0.18 4.43
N ILE A 10 18.79 0.07 4.14
CA ILE A 10 19.71 1.20 4.24
C ILE A 10 19.38 2.28 3.20
N LYS A 11 19.02 1.86 1.98
CA LYS A 11 18.54 2.77 0.92
C LYS A 11 17.24 3.46 1.35
N LEU A 12 16.30 2.70 1.91
CA LEU A 12 15.00 3.19 2.35
C LEU A 12 15.13 4.32 3.38
N LYS A 13 16.06 4.19 4.34
CA LYS A 13 16.33 5.23 5.34
C LYS A 13 16.72 6.58 4.73
N ARG A 14 17.32 6.58 3.53
CA ARG A 14 17.73 7.80 2.80
C ARG A 14 16.60 8.37 1.93
N TYR A 15 15.50 7.64 1.74
CA TYR A 15 14.40 8.08 0.89
C TYR A 15 13.37 8.87 1.67
N PHE A 16 13.06 10.05 1.18
CA PHE A 16 12.01 10.89 1.73
C PHE A 16 10.61 10.27 1.60
N ILE A 17 10.48 9.24 0.75
CA ILE A 17 9.21 8.58 0.46
C ILE A 17 8.54 7.96 1.71
N ILE A 18 9.31 7.55 2.72
CA ILE A 18 8.78 7.03 3.99
C ILE A 18 7.97 8.12 4.69
N TRP A 19 8.49 9.35 4.71
CA TRP A 19 7.83 10.48 5.34
C TRP A 19 6.51 10.82 4.63
N ILE A 20 6.45 10.65 3.30
CA ILE A 20 5.21 10.76 2.54
C ILE A 20 4.22 9.69 3.02
N GLY A 21 4.67 8.45 3.23
CA GLY A 21 3.84 7.39 3.79
C GLY A 21 3.28 7.74 5.17
N VAL A 22 4.15 8.20 6.07
CA VAL A 22 3.75 8.63 7.43
C VAL A 22 2.75 9.80 7.36
N SER A 23 2.98 10.79 6.48
CA SER A 23 2.06 11.92 6.28
C SER A 23 0.70 11.47 5.74
N LEU A 24 0.67 10.47 4.86
CA LEU A 24 -0.60 9.90 4.37
C LEU A 24 -1.35 9.14 5.47
N MET A 25 -0.64 8.49 6.41
CA MET A 25 -1.28 7.87 7.58
C MET A 25 -1.87 8.93 8.51
N LEU A 26 -1.16 10.04 8.72
CA LEU A 26 -1.70 11.18 9.47
C LEU A 26 -2.94 11.76 8.76
N LEU A 27 -2.87 11.92 7.43
CA LEU A 27 -3.99 12.41 6.62
C LEU A 27 -5.23 11.50 6.76
N THR A 28 -5.06 10.18 6.86
CA THR A 28 -6.17 9.23 7.10
C THR A 28 -6.94 9.60 8.37
N VAL A 29 -6.22 9.85 9.45
CA VAL A 29 -6.81 10.20 10.74
C VAL A 29 -7.44 11.60 10.69
N LEU A 30 -6.76 12.57 10.08
CA LEU A 30 -7.29 13.94 9.92
C LEU A 30 -8.57 13.97 9.09
N LEU A 31 -8.66 13.20 8.00
CA LEU A 31 -9.88 13.07 7.22
C LEU A 31 -11.02 12.45 8.05
N THR A 32 -10.70 11.47 8.89
CA THR A 32 -11.70 10.90 9.81
C THR A 32 -12.16 11.95 10.82
N LEU A 33 -11.25 12.69 11.44
CA LEU A 33 -11.61 13.78 12.37
C LEU A 33 -12.40 14.88 11.69
N PHE A 34 -12.14 15.17 10.43
CA PHE A 34 -12.97 16.12 9.68
C PHE A 34 -14.42 15.66 9.56
N THR A 35 -14.66 14.35 9.42
CA THR A 35 -16.03 13.83 9.39
C THR A 35 -16.75 13.92 10.73
N THR A 36 -16.02 14.02 11.87
CA THR A 36 -16.63 14.20 13.19
C THR A 36 -17.24 15.59 13.39
N MET A 37 -16.85 16.57 12.54
CA MET A 37 -17.38 17.92 12.59
C MET A 37 -18.79 18.03 11.97
N ALA A 38 -19.25 16.99 11.27
CA ALA A 38 -20.61 16.94 10.77
C ALA A 38 -21.57 16.68 11.93
N ASP A 39 -22.57 17.53 12.08
CA ASP A 39 -23.62 17.37 13.10
C ASP A 39 -24.69 16.39 12.58
N ASP A 40 -24.36 15.12 12.67
CA ASP A 40 -25.21 13.99 12.23
C ASP A 40 -25.94 13.30 13.39
N GLY A 41 -25.82 13.85 14.61
CA GLY A 41 -26.42 13.29 15.81
C GLY A 41 -25.77 12.01 16.32
N MET A 42 -24.64 11.58 15.74
CA MET A 42 -23.89 10.42 16.19
C MET A 42 -23.03 10.75 17.41
N THR A 43 -23.03 9.89 18.40
CA THR A 43 -22.10 9.97 19.53
C THR A 43 -20.80 9.28 19.17
N TRP A 44 -19.71 10.04 19.22
CA TRP A 44 -18.39 9.51 18.92
C TRP A 44 -17.75 8.93 20.19
N ASP A 45 -17.37 7.68 20.11
CA ASP A 45 -16.52 7.00 21.10
C ASP A 45 -15.24 6.49 20.42
N TYR A 46 -14.32 5.92 21.19
CA TYR A 46 -13.07 5.37 20.68
C TYR A 46 -13.30 4.27 19.62
N GLN A 47 -14.31 3.41 19.83
CA GLN A 47 -14.57 2.31 18.93
C GLN A 47 -15.07 2.82 17.57
N PHE A 48 -15.99 3.78 17.56
CA PHE A 48 -16.50 4.38 16.34
C PHE A 48 -15.42 5.16 15.58
N LEU A 49 -14.58 5.93 16.30
CA LEU A 49 -13.41 6.58 15.69
C LEU A 49 -12.50 5.56 15.00
N PHE A 50 -12.15 4.47 15.70
CA PHE A 50 -11.32 3.41 15.16
C PHE A 50 -11.94 2.77 13.92
N GLU A 51 -13.23 2.49 13.93
CA GLU A 51 -13.97 1.94 12.78
C GLU A 51 -13.91 2.86 11.56
N GLN A 52 -14.12 4.16 11.74
CA GLN A 52 -14.05 5.12 10.63
C GLN A 52 -12.62 5.28 10.09
N VAL A 53 -11.60 5.27 10.97
CA VAL A 53 -10.20 5.27 10.54
C VAL A 53 -9.90 4.02 9.72
N VAL A 54 -10.29 2.83 10.17
CA VAL A 54 -10.11 1.57 9.43
C VAL A 54 -10.78 1.64 8.07
N LYS A 55 -11.99 2.18 7.97
CA LYS A 55 -12.73 2.35 6.73
C LYS A 55 -11.96 3.23 5.73
N ASN A 56 -11.53 4.42 6.14
CA ASN A 56 -10.76 5.34 5.30
C ASN A 56 -9.39 4.76 4.92
N PHE A 57 -8.74 4.05 5.85
CA PHE A 57 -7.48 3.37 5.63
C PHE A 57 -7.58 2.32 4.52
N VAL A 58 -8.57 1.43 4.60
CA VAL A 58 -8.76 0.31 3.67
C VAL A 58 -9.16 0.76 2.28
N THR A 59 -10.13 1.68 2.21
CA THR A 59 -10.79 2.00 0.95
C THR A 59 -10.03 3.01 0.09
N MET A 60 -9.27 3.91 0.69
CA MET A 60 -8.70 5.03 -0.06
C MET A 60 -7.18 5.13 0.09
N ILE A 61 -6.70 5.39 1.31
CA ILE A 61 -5.36 5.94 1.50
C ILE A 61 -4.28 4.88 1.48
N PHE A 62 -4.48 3.75 2.18
CA PHE A 62 -3.43 2.74 2.29
C PHE A 62 -3.12 2.02 0.96
N PRO A 63 -4.10 1.58 0.13
CA PRO A 63 -3.83 1.00 -1.18
C PRO A 63 -2.99 1.91 -2.07
N MET A 64 -3.34 3.19 -2.12
CA MET A 64 -2.60 4.21 -2.86
C MET A 64 -1.19 4.40 -2.27
N CYS A 65 -1.08 4.55 -0.96
CA CYS A 65 0.17 4.81 -0.25
C CYS A 65 1.18 3.67 -0.45
N ILE A 66 0.79 2.43 -0.21
CA ILE A 66 1.71 1.29 -0.30
C ILE A 66 2.12 1.02 -1.75
N THR A 67 1.22 1.26 -2.72
CA THR A 67 1.53 1.16 -4.14
C THR A 67 2.48 2.26 -4.59
N LEU A 68 2.30 3.50 -4.09
CA LEU A 68 3.20 4.62 -4.35
C LEU A 68 4.62 4.31 -3.85
N ILE A 69 4.75 3.90 -2.60
CA ILE A 69 6.06 3.65 -1.98
C ILE A 69 6.77 2.47 -2.66
N SER A 70 6.06 1.34 -2.80
CA SER A 70 6.62 0.14 -3.42
C SER A 70 6.95 0.35 -4.89
N GLY A 71 6.06 1.02 -5.63
CA GLY A 71 6.25 1.38 -7.02
C GLY A 71 7.46 2.29 -7.22
N TYR A 72 7.61 3.32 -6.38
CA TYR A 72 8.76 4.22 -6.39
C TYR A 72 10.07 3.46 -6.12
N MET A 73 10.10 2.59 -5.09
CA MET A 73 11.29 1.80 -4.76
C MET A 73 11.75 0.90 -5.91
N ILE A 74 10.80 0.36 -6.68
CA ILE A 74 11.10 -0.53 -7.80
C ILE A 74 11.47 0.30 -9.04
N SER A 75 10.67 1.31 -9.39
CA SER A 75 10.85 2.11 -10.61
C SER A 75 12.15 2.93 -10.60
N ARG A 76 12.64 3.30 -9.43
CA ARG A 76 13.89 4.05 -9.29
C ARG A 76 15.10 3.28 -9.83
N GLU A 77 15.15 1.96 -9.70
CA GLU A 77 16.24 1.16 -10.28
C GLU A 77 16.28 1.25 -11.82
N TYR A 78 15.12 1.41 -12.45
CA TYR A 78 15.03 1.63 -13.89
C TYR A 78 15.44 3.06 -14.28
N THR A 79 15.18 4.05 -13.41
CA THR A 79 15.45 5.46 -13.70
C THR A 79 16.92 5.82 -13.51
N ASP A 80 17.55 5.28 -12.47
CA ASP A 80 18.95 5.58 -12.13
C ASP A 80 19.96 4.78 -12.99
N ASP A 81 19.49 4.04 -14.03
CA ASP A 81 20.29 3.14 -14.88
C ASP A 81 21.16 2.12 -14.08
N THR A 82 20.82 1.93 -12.80
CA THR A 82 21.53 1.00 -11.92
C THR A 82 21.38 -0.46 -12.36
N LEU A 83 20.34 -0.77 -13.14
CA LEU A 83 20.13 -2.10 -13.73
C LEU A 83 21.33 -2.53 -14.58
N LYS A 84 21.95 -1.63 -15.33
CA LYS A 84 23.15 -1.97 -16.15
C LYS A 84 24.33 -2.41 -15.27
N ASN A 85 24.48 -1.80 -14.11
CA ASN A 85 25.51 -2.14 -13.14
C ASN A 85 25.18 -3.44 -12.39
N ILE A 86 23.88 -3.73 -12.22
CA ILE A 86 23.40 -4.98 -11.58
C ILE A 86 23.52 -6.17 -12.52
N GLU A 87 23.40 -5.97 -13.84
CA GLU A 87 23.62 -7.02 -14.84
C GLU A 87 25.06 -7.54 -14.85
N THR A 88 26.02 -6.77 -14.37
CA THR A 88 27.42 -7.21 -14.17
C THR A 88 27.62 -8.05 -12.91
N LEU A 89 26.66 -8.07 -11.99
CA LEU A 89 26.69 -8.86 -10.76
C LEU A 89 25.93 -10.19 -10.96
N PRO A 90 26.34 -11.28 -10.30
CA PRO A 90 25.69 -12.59 -10.41
C PRO A 90 24.37 -12.64 -9.60
N ILE A 91 23.56 -11.57 -9.67
CA ILE A 91 22.28 -11.45 -8.96
C ILE A 91 21.16 -11.35 -10.00
N SER A 92 20.20 -12.28 -9.97
CA SER A 92 19.05 -12.20 -10.87
C SER A 92 18.13 -11.04 -10.47
N PHE A 93 17.58 -10.34 -11.46
CA PHE A 93 16.59 -9.28 -11.27
C PHE A 93 15.41 -9.71 -10.38
N GLN A 94 14.97 -10.96 -10.52
CA GLN A 94 13.90 -11.52 -9.69
C GLN A 94 14.25 -11.55 -8.20
N LYS A 95 15.51 -11.88 -7.86
CA LYS A 95 15.98 -11.85 -6.46
C LYS A 95 16.00 -10.43 -5.89
N LEU A 96 16.38 -9.45 -6.70
CA LEU A 96 16.34 -8.05 -6.30
C LEU A 96 14.92 -7.57 -6.07
N LEU A 97 14.01 -7.87 -7.02
CA LEU A 97 12.59 -7.54 -6.91
C LEU A 97 11.95 -8.18 -5.67
N ALA A 98 12.23 -9.46 -5.42
CA ALA A 98 11.76 -10.15 -4.22
C ALA A 98 12.26 -9.47 -2.94
N GLY A 99 13.51 -9.03 -2.89
CA GLY A 99 14.07 -8.28 -1.76
C GLY A 99 13.29 -6.98 -1.50
N LYS A 100 12.98 -6.22 -2.54
CA LYS A 100 12.19 -4.98 -2.44
C LYS A 100 10.77 -5.24 -1.96
N LEU A 101 10.12 -6.29 -2.46
CA LEU A 101 8.77 -6.67 -2.02
C LEU A 101 8.76 -7.09 -0.55
N ILE A 102 9.78 -7.81 -0.06
CA ILE A 102 9.89 -8.16 1.37
C ILE A 102 10.04 -6.89 2.22
N VAL A 103 10.87 -5.95 1.79
CA VAL A 103 11.03 -4.67 2.50
C VAL A 103 9.72 -3.87 2.49
N SER A 104 8.98 -3.86 1.39
CA SER A 104 7.65 -3.22 1.31
C SER A 104 6.63 -3.90 2.23
N ALA A 105 6.70 -5.23 2.40
CA ALA A 105 5.86 -5.95 3.36
C ALA A 105 6.13 -5.53 4.81
N ILE A 106 7.40 -5.37 5.18
CA ILE A 106 7.76 -4.89 6.51
C ILE A 106 7.32 -3.43 6.70
N LEU A 107 7.47 -2.62 5.66
CA LEU A 107 7.01 -1.23 5.69
C LEU A 107 5.49 -1.12 5.83
N SER A 108 4.73 -2.03 5.24
CA SER A 108 3.27 -2.07 5.38
C SER A 108 2.82 -2.32 6.83
N LEU A 109 3.50 -3.21 7.54
CA LEU A 109 3.30 -3.43 8.98
C LEU A 109 3.60 -2.15 9.77
N PHE A 110 4.73 -1.51 9.48
CA PHE A 110 5.12 -0.26 10.14
C PHE A 110 4.09 0.86 9.93
N LEU A 111 3.62 1.07 8.69
CA LEU A 111 2.62 2.10 8.38
C LEU A 111 1.27 1.83 9.07
N GLY A 112 0.86 0.57 9.17
CA GLY A 112 -0.33 0.19 9.94
C GLY A 112 -0.20 0.56 11.42
N ALA A 113 0.95 0.25 12.04
CA ALA A 113 1.23 0.62 13.43
C ALA A 113 1.30 2.14 13.62
N VAL A 114 1.88 2.88 12.67
CA VAL A 114 1.93 4.36 12.70
C VAL A 114 0.53 4.96 12.59
N CYS A 115 -0.31 4.45 11.71
CA CYS A 115 -1.69 4.91 11.58
C CYS A 115 -2.47 4.68 12.89
N PHE A 116 -2.30 3.52 13.51
CA PHE A 116 -2.88 3.24 14.83
C PHE A 116 -2.39 4.22 15.90
N ALA A 117 -1.08 4.51 15.95
CA ALA A 117 -0.53 5.47 16.90
C ALA A 117 -1.17 6.87 16.74
N PHE A 118 -1.33 7.34 15.50
CA PHE A 118 -2.05 8.59 15.24
C PHE A 118 -3.52 8.53 15.64
N THR A 119 -4.19 7.39 15.48
CA THR A 119 -5.58 7.20 15.93
C THR A 119 -5.70 7.34 17.45
N VAL A 120 -4.78 6.73 18.20
CA VAL A 120 -4.76 6.85 19.67
C VAL A 120 -4.49 8.30 20.10
N ILE A 121 -3.53 8.97 19.46
CA ILE A 121 -3.24 10.39 19.73
C ILE A 121 -4.48 11.24 19.45
N ALA A 122 -5.17 11.02 18.35
CA ALA A 122 -6.40 11.72 17.99
C ALA A 122 -7.50 11.49 19.03
N ASN A 123 -7.67 10.26 19.53
CA ASN A 123 -8.63 9.95 20.57
C ASN A 123 -8.36 10.75 21.85
N PHE A 124 -7.10 10.86 22.28
CA PHE A 124 -6.74 11.63 23.48
C PHE A 124 -6.93 13.15 23.29
N ILE A 125 -6.67 13.67 22.08
CA ILE A 125 -6.88 15.11 21.78
C ILE A 125 -8.37 15.45 21.79
N MET A 126 -9.20 14.57 21.23
CA MET A 126 -10.65 14.79 21.13
C MET A 126 -11.41 14.44 22.42
N GLY A 127 -10.78 13.66 23.32
CA GLY A 127 -11.38 13.28 24.60
C GLY A 127 -12.55 12.29 24.47
N TYR A 128 -12.53 11.41 23.45
CA TYR A 128 -13.60 10.42 23.28
C TYR A 128 -13.55 9.35 24.36
N ASP A 129 -14.73 8.97 24.86
CA ASP A 129 -14.90 7.92 25.86
C ASP A 129 -14.70 6.50 25.31
N GLY A 130 -14.63 5.51 26.20
CA GLY A 130 -14.58 4.09 25.82
C GLY A 130 -13.17 3.54 25.52
N PHE A 131 -12.11 4.34 25.70
CA PHE A 131 -10.74 3.86 25.55
C PHE A 131 -10.40 2.84 26.66
N SER A 132 -9.95 1.65 26.28
CA SER A 132 -9.40 0.65 27.20
C SER A 132 -8.07 0.11 26.67
N LEU A 133 -7.19 -0.34 27.57
CA LEU A 133 -5.90 -0.93 27.16
C LEU A 133 -6.10 -2.18 26.30
N VAL A 134 -7.13 -2.97 26.56
CA VAL A 134 -7.44 -4.19 25.80
C VAL A 134 -7.89 -3.82 24.38
N SER A 135 -8.79 -2.84 24.24
CA SER A 135 -9.23 -2.36 22.93
C SER A 135 -8.08 -1.75 22.14
N ALA A 136 -7.18 -1.03 22.80
CA ALA A 136 -5.99 -0.45 22.18
C ALA A 136 -5.03 -1.53 21.66
N LEU A 137 -4.70 -2.55 22.46
CA LEU A 137 -3.83 -3.64 22.03
C LEU A 137 -4.44 -4.44 20.88
N THR A 138 -5.74 -4.71 20.94
CA THR A 138 -6.47 -5.38 19.86
C THR A 138 -6.45 -4.53 18.58
N GLY A 139 -6.73 -3.24 18.69
CA GLY A 139 -6.70 -2.31 17.57
C GLY A 139 -5.31 -2.18 16.93
N LEU A 140 -4.23 -2.17 17.74
CA LEU A 140 -2.86 -2.16 17.23
C LEU A 140 -2.58 -3.40 16.37
N VAL A 141 -2.92 -4.58 16.87
CA VAL A 141 -2.71 -5.84 16.14
C VAL A 141 -3.56 -5.86 14.87
N GLN A 142 -4.83 -5.49 14.96
CA GLN A 142 -5.74 -5.43 13.82
C GLN A 142 -5.24 -4.49 12.74
N MET A 143 -4.87 -3.25 13.08
CA MET A 143 -4.43 -2.25 12.10
C MET A 143 -3.10 -2.62 11.46
N THR A 144 -2.17 -3.16 12.24
CA THR A 144 -0.86 -3.62 11.75
C THR A 144 -1.01 -4.79 10.77
N LEU A 145 -1.79 -5.82 11.14
CA LEU A 145 -2.06 -6.97 10.27
C LEU A 145 -2.89 -6.58 9.04
N LEU A 146 -3.84 -5.66 9.19
CA LEU A 146 -4.61 -5.13 8.08
C LEU A 146 -3.70 -4.51 7.01
N GLY A 147 -2.75 -3.67 7.41
CA GLY A 147 -1.76 -3.11 6.49
C GLY A 147 -1.00 -4.19 5.72
N PHE A 148 -0.61 -5.27 6.38
CA PHE A 148 0.07 -6.39 5.72
C PHE A 148 -0.84 -7.14 4.73
N PHE A 149 -2.07 -7.48 5.10
CA PHE A 149 -3.00 -8.16 4.20
C PHE A 149 -3.38 -7.30 3.00
N LEU A 150 -3.62 -6.00 3.21
CA LEU A 150 -3.84 -5.06 2.11
C LEU A 150 -2.62 -4.97 1.16
N TYR A 151 -1.41 -4.96 1.70
CA TYR A 151 -0.21 -5.03 0.86
C TYR A 151 -0.22 -6.29 -0.02
N LEU A 152 -0.57 -7.46 0.51
CA LEU A 152 -0.68 -8.69 -0.27
C LEU A 152 -1.71 -8.57 -1.41
N THR A 153 -2.84 -7.90 -1.16
CA THR A 153 -3.86 -7.68 -2.19
C THR A 153 -3.40 -6.71 -3.29
N MET A 154 -2.47 -5.80 -2.97
CA MET A 154 -1.91 -4.83 -3.93
C MET A 154 -0.71 -5.37 -4.71
N LEU A 155 -0.14 -6.53 -4.34
CA LEU A 155 1.04 -7.10 -5.00
C LEU A 155 0.93 -7.18 -6.53
N PRO A 156 -0.16 -7.66 -7.14
CA PRO A 156 -0.27 -7.73 -8.59
C PRO A 156 -0.14 -6.36 -9.26
N ILE A 157 -0.78 -5.35 -8.69
CA ILE A 157 -0.77 -3.97 -9.19
C ILE A 157 0.66 -3.42 -9.07
N ILE A 158 1.29 -3.57 -7.91
CA ILE A 158 2.66 -3.11 -7.65
C ILE A 158 3.65 -3.73 -8.64
N VAL A 159 3.63 -5.05 -8.80
CA VAL A 159 4.57 -5.76 -9.66
C VAL A 159 4.35 -5.43 -11.13
N LEU A 160 3.10 -5.33 -11.57
CA LEU A 160 2.78 -5.07 -12.97
C LEU A 160 3.17 -3.66 -13.41
N THR A 161 2.85 -2.66 -12.58
CA THR A 161 3.00 -1.24 -12.93
C THR A 161 4.38 -0.68 -12.66
N SER A 162 5.10 -1.22 -11.68
CA SER A 162 6.43 -0.71 -11.30
C SER A 162 7.56 -1.10 -12.25
N ARG A 163 7.32 -1.98 -13.21
CA ARG A 163 8.32 -2.46 -14.18
C ARG A 163 8.60 -1.50 -15.33
N GLN A 164 7.81 -0.46 -15.49
CA GLN A 164 7.98 0.54 -16.54
C GLN A 164 8.35 1.88 -15.89
N ARG A 165 9.28 2.61 -16.51
CA ARG A 165 9.86 3.87 -15.97
C ARG A 165 8.85 4.91 -15.50
N SER A 166 7.69 5.02 -16.16
CA SER A 166 6.67 6.05 -15.85
C SER A 166 5.33 5.49 -15.38
N SER A 167 5.16 4.16 -15.34
CA SER A 167 3.85 3.55 -15.12
C SER A 167 3.50 3.31 -13.64
N PHE A 168 4.43 3.54 -12.71
CA PHE A 168 4.14 3.32 -11.28
C PHE A 168 3.05 4.29 -10.77
N LEU A 169 2.98 5.53 -11.30
CA LEU A 169 1.90 6.47 -10.96
C LEU A 169 0.53 5.99 -11.45
N VAL A 170 0.48 5.34 -12.62
CA VAL A 170 -0.74 4.68 -13.09
C VAL A 170 -1.15 3.58 -12.10
N GLY A 171 -0.18 2.82 -11.57
CA GLY A 171 -0.42 1.83 -10.53
C GLY A 171 -1.05 2.41 -9.27
N VAL A 172 -0.65 3.61 -8.88
CA VAL A 172 -1.21 4.33 -7.73
C VAL A 172 -2.69 4.66 -7.96
N ILE A 173 -3.03 5.16 -9.15
CA ILE A 173 -4.42 5.46 -9.52
C ILE A 173 -5.26 4.19 -9.55
N VAL A 174 -4.74 3.12 -10.16
CA VAL A 174 -5.42 1.82 -10.20
C VAL A 174 -5.65 1.27 -8.79
N ALA A 175 -4.64 1.37 -7.90
CA ALA A 175 -4.76 0.91 -6.51
C ALA A 175 -5.79 1.73 -5.73
N PHE A 176 -5.88 3.05 -5.97
CA PHE A 176 -6.90 3.89 -5.38
C PHE A 176 -8.31 3.46 -5.80
N VAL A 177 -8.54 3.32 -7.12
CA VAL A 177 -9.84 2.87 -7.67
C VAL A 177 -10.18 1.47 -7.15
N TYR A 178 -9.19 0.57 -7.12
CA TYR A 178 -9.36 -0.79 -6.60
C TYR A 178 -9.74 -0.79 -5.12
N GLY A 179 -9.11 0.03 -4.29
CA GLY A 179 -9.50 0.18 -2.88
C GLY A 179 -10.91 0.75 -2.74
N PHE A 180 -11.23 1.79 -3.52
CA PHE A 180 -12.52 2.48 -3.47
C PHE A 180 -13.71 1.57 -3.87
N ILE A 181 -13.52 0.68 -4.86
CA ILE A 181 -14.53 -0.31 -5.23
C ILE A 181 -14.92 -1.19 -4.04
N GLY A 182 -14.02 -1.43 -3.09
CA GLY A 182 -14.32 -2.17 -1.86
C GLY A 182 -15.46 -1.58 -1.03
N MET A 183 -15.75 -0.28 -1.15
CA MET A 183 -16.90 0.34 -0.46
C MET A 183 -18.27 -0.17 -0.94
N PHE A 184 -18.31 -0.68 -2.16
CA PHE A 184 -19.56 -1.17 -2.77
C PHE A 184 -19.74 -2.67 -2.60
N ALA A 185 -18.76 -3.36 -1.99
CA ALA A 185 -18.91 -4.78 -1.70
C ALA A 185 -19.90 -4.97 -0.53
N ASN A 186 -20.93 -5.77 -0.75
CA ASN A 186 -21.95 -6.07 0.25
C ASN A 186 -22.25 -7.57 0.27
N GLY A 187 -22.61 -8.10 1.44
CA GLY A 187 -23.00 -9.49 1.63
C GLY A 187 -21.87 -10.48 1.29
N ALA A 188 -22.13 -11.45 0.42
CA ALA A 188 -21.14 -12.45 0.05
C ALA A 188 -19.89 -11.86 -0.63
N LEU A 189 -20.03 -10.74 -1.36
CA LEU A 189 -18.93 -10.07 -2.04
C LEU A 189 -17.88 -9.51 -1.07
N GLU A 190 -18.27 -9.16 0.16
CA GLU A 190 -17.34 -8.68 1.18
C GLU A 190 -16.25 -9.72 1.52
N SER A 191 -16.61 -11.02 1.51
CA SER A 191 -15.64 -12.09 1.77
C SER A 191 -14.82 -12.49 0.54
N ILE A 192 -15.29 -12.15 -0.67
CA ILE A 192 -14.64 -12.54 -1.94
C ILE A 192 -13.73 -11.42 -2.44
N TYR A 193 -14.14 -10.16 -2.29
CA TYR A 193 -13.36 -9.03 -2.76
C TYR A 193 -12.08 -8.86 -1.93
N PRO A 194 -10.87 -8.89 -2.53
CA PRO A 194 -9.62 -9.04 -1.76
C PRO A 194 -9.37 -7.92 -0.75
N VAL A 195 -9.78 -6.68 -1.05
CA VAL A 195 -9.59 -5.53 -0.15
C VAL A 195 -10.46 -5.66 1.10
N THR A 196 -11.74 -6.01 0.94
CA THR A 196 -12.66 -6.23 2.06
C THR A 196 -12.38 -7.56 2.76
N ALA A 197 -11.95 -8.59 2.04
CA ALA A 197 -11.53 -9.86 2.61
C ALA A 197 -10.38 -9.70 3.63
N ALA A 198 -9.51 -8.70 3.47
CA ALA A 198 -8.48 -8.37 4.46
C ALA A 198 -9.09 -7.98 5.82
N LEU A 199 -10.25 -7.31 5.85
CA LEU A 199 -10.99 -7.01 7.10
C LEU A 199 -11.52 -8.28 7.77
N GLY A 200 -12.02 -9.24 6.98
CA GLY A 200 -12.46 -10.53 7.50
C GLY A 200 -11.34 -11.33 8.17
N LEU A 201 -10.11 -11.24 7.68
CA LEU A 201 -8.96 -11.94 8.25
C LEU A 201 -8.53 -11.38 9.61
N ILE A 202 -8.68 -10.10 9.85
CA ILE A 202 -8.38 -9.47 11.14
C ILE A 202 -9.54 -9.56 12.14
N ASN A 203 -10.62 -10.25 11.77
CA ASN A 203 -11.81 -10.38 12.59
C ASN A 203 -12.45 -9.02 12.92
N TYR A 204 -12.41 -8.10 11.94
CA TYR A 204 -13.00 -6.78 12.09
C TYR A 204 -14.53 -6.90 12.24
N ARG A 205 -15.09 -6.20 13.23
CA ARG A 205 -16.52 -6.10 13.46
C ARG A 205 -16.92 -4.64 13.36
N SER A 206 -17.86 -4.35 12.45
CA SER A 206 -18.49 -3.04 12.41
C SER A 206 -19.64 -3.01 13.42
N GLY A 207 -19.74 -1.92 14.18
CA GLY A 207 -20.78 -1.75 15.20
C GLY A 207 -22.21 -1.68 14.63
N THR A 208 -22.35 -1.36 13.34
CA THR A 208 -23.64 -1.10 12.69
C THR A 208 -24.28 -2.32 12.00
N GLY A 209 -23.60 -3.46 11.93
CA GLY A 209 -24.16 -4.66 11.33
C GLY A 209 -23.16 -5.80 11.36
N GLY A 210 -23.55 -6.90 11.97
CA GLY A 210 -22.72 -8.09 12.07
C GLY A 210 -22.45 -8.73 10.71
N VAL A 211 -21.43 -8.26 9.99
CA VAL A 211 -20.96 -8.93 8.78
C VAL A 211 -20.47 -10.31 9.15
N MET A 212 -21.08 -11.33 8.59
CA MET A 212 -20.67 -12.73 8.79
C MET A 212 -19.54 -13.06 7.82
N TRP A 213 -18.30 -12.78 8.22
CA TRP A 213 -17.13 -13.09 7.42
C TRP A 213 -16.92 -14.59 7.24
N ASN A 214 -16.88 -15.05 6.00
CA ASN A 214 -16.38 -16.39 5.71
C ASN A 214 -14.84 -16.36 5.65
N LYS A 215 -14.19 -16.67 6.78
CA LYS A 215 -12.73 -16.62 6.90
C LYS A 215 -11.98 -17.46 5.85
N GLY A 216 -12.57 -18.59 5.44
CA GLY A 216 -11.99 -19.44 4.40
C GLY A 216 -11.96 -18.74 3.05
N LEU A 217 -13.07 -18.10 2.64
CA LEU A 217 -13.12 -17.31 1.40
C LEU A 217 -12.19 -16.08 1.46
N CYS A 218 -12.15 -15.39 2.60
CA CYS A 218 -11.23 -14.26 2.79
C CYS A 218 -9.77 -14.69 2.61
N LEU A 219 -9.37 -15.81 3.21
CA LEU A 219 -8.01 -16.32 3.08
C LEU A 219 -7.68 -16.71 1.64
N ILE A 220 -8.57 -17.43 0.98
CA ILE A 220 -8.41 -17.82 -0.43
C ILE A 220 -8.27 -16.60 -1.32
N SER A 221 -9.10 -15.58 -1.12
CA SER A 221 -9.07 -14.35 -1.91
C SER A 221 -7.71 -13.62 -1.78
N VAL A 222 -7.22 -13.41 -0.56
CA VAL A 222 -5.92 -12.75 -0.33
C VAL A 222 -4.75 -13.59 -0.85
N LEU A 223 -4.78 -14.92 -0.64
CA LEU A 223 -3.74 -15.83 -1.16
C LEU A 223 -3.74 -15.88 -2.69
N ALA A 224 -4.91 -15.85 -3.34
CA ALA A 224 -5.01 -15.80 -4.79
C ALA A 224 -4.33 -14.53 -5.34
N MET A 225 -4.56 -13.35 -4.73
CA MET A 225 -3.90 -12.11 -5.13
C MET A 225 -2.39 -12.19 -4.91
N CYS A 226 -1.94 -12.76 -3.80
CA CYS A 226 -0.52 -12.99 -3.54
C CYS A 226 0.11 -13.88 -4.62
N ALA A 227 -0.55 -15.00 -4.96
CA ALA A 227 -0.08 -15.93 -6.00
C ALA A 227 -0.01 -15.26 -7.38
N ILE A 228 -1.02 -14.46 -7.76
CA ILE A 228 -1.02 -13.67 -9.00
C ILE A 228 0.14 -12.67 -9.01
N GLY A 229 0.39 -11.97 -7.90
CA GLY A 229 1.50 -11.04 -7.77
C GLY A 229 2.86 -11.73 -7.95
N ILE A 230 3.04 -12.90 -7.33
CA ILE A 230 4.24 -13.72 -7.49
C ILE A 230 4.36 -14.22 -8.93
N ALA A 231 3.28 -14.69 -9.56
CA ALA A 231 3.30 -15.14 -10.94
C ALA A 231 3.75 -14.01 -11.90
N PHE A 232 3.29 -12.78 -11.66
CA PHE A 232 3.72 -11.61 -12.43
C PHE A 232 5.21 -11.32 -12.27
N MET A 233 5.88 -11.72 -11.19
CA MET A 233 7.33 -11.56 -11.05
C MET A 233 8.12 -12.37 -12.11
N PHE A 234 7.58 -13.46 -12.61
CA PHE A 234 8.24 -14.32 -13.59
C PHE A 234 8.02 -13.87 -15.04
N ILE A 235 7.08 -12.97 -15.31
CA ILE A 235 6.86 -12.40 -16.64
C ILE A 235 8.04 -11.49 -16.97
N LYS A 236 8.70 -11.70 -18.10
CA LYS A 236 9.80 -10.85 -18.55
C LYS A 236 9.26 -9.46 -18.95
N PRO A 237 9.90 -8.36 -18.50
CA PRO A 237 9.51 -7.02 -18.95
C PRO A 237 9.68 -6.93 -20.47
N LYS A 238 8.73 -6.30 -21.16
CA LYS A 238 8.88 -5.98 -22.59
C LYS A 238 10.04 -5.00 -22.74
N PRO A 239 10.97 -5.23 -23.69
CA PRO A 239 12.01 -4.26 -23.98
C PRO A 239 11.36 -2.94 -24.40
N GLU A 240 11.67 -1.88 -23.70
CA GLU A 240 11.22 -0.53 -24.04
C GLU A 240 11.78 -0.17 -25.42
N LYS A 241 10.90 0.12 -26.39
CA LYS A 241 11.33 0.73 -27.65
C LYS A 241 12.02 2.04 -27.30
N LYS A 242 13.35 2.11 -27.49
CA LYS A 242 14.07 3.37 -27.41
C LYS A 242 13.44 4.33 -28.40
N GLU A 243 12.68 5.31 -27.92
CA GLU A 243 12.39 6.48 -28.74
C GLU A 243 13.74 7.12 -29.08
N VAL A 244 14.18 6.89 -30.30
CA VAL A 244 15.31 7.62 -30.88
C VAL A 244 14.82 9.06 -30.98
N LYS A 245 15.12 9.88 -29.96
CA LYS A 245 15.04 11.33 -30.10
C LYS A 245 15.86 11.70 -31.32
N LYS A 246 15.20 11.95 -32.45
CA LYS A 246 15.80 12.58 -33.62
C LYS A 246 16.34 13.92 -33.12
N THR A 247 17.62 13.94 -32.79
CA THR A 247 18.33 15.18 -32.51
C THR A 247 18.42 15.88 -33.87
N ASN A 248 17.52 16.79 -34.16
CA ASN A 248 17.67 17.75 -35.23
C ASN A 248 18.86 18.66 -34.86
N ARG A 249 20.07 18.17 -35.08
CA ARG A 249 21.24 19.05 -35.11
C ARG A 249 21.11 19.89 -36.40
N PRO A 250 21.03 21.22 -36.33
CA PRO A 250 21.11 22.03 -37.52
C PRO A 250 22.46 21.76 -38.16
N VAL A 251 22.41 21.32 -39.40
CA VAL A 251 23.60 21.16 -40.24
C VAL A 251 24.13 22.59 -40.51
N HIS A 252 25.18 22.98 -39.82
CA HIS A 252 25.93 24.18 -40.16
C HIS A 252 26.49 23.99 -41.57
N LYS A 253 25.85 24.59 -42.56
CA LYS A 253 26.43 24.76 -43.89
C LYS A 253 27.64 25.72 -43.70
N LYS A 254 28.84 25.17 -43.81
CA LYS A 254 30.04 26.01 -44.05
C LYS A 254 29.80 26.70 -45.38
N GLY A 255 29.49 28.00 -45.37
CA GLY A 255 29.61 28.87 -46.52
C GLY A 255 31.10 29.13 -46.79
N TRP A 256 31.37 29.21 -48.04
CA TRP A 256 32.66 29.62 -48.67
C TRP A 256 33.01 31.04 -48.29
#